data_a4d5c22e3946d22bf171adc53194f205
#
_entry.id   a4d5c22e3946d22bf171adc53194f205
#
_cell.length_a   1.000
_cell.length_b   1.000
_cell.length_c   1.000
_cell.angle_alpha   90.00
_cell.angle_beta   90.00
_cell.angle_gamma   90.00
#
_symmetry.space_group_name_H-M   'P 1'
#
loop_
_entity.id
_entity.type
_entity.pdbx_description
1 polymer ?
#
loop_
_entity_poly.entity_id
_entity_poly.type
_entity_poly.pdbx_seq_one_letter_code
_entity_poly.pdbx_strand_id
1 'polypeptide(L)' 'MSETVVWSKDNCPYCVKAKRMLDGKGIRYEERNISTGPWTKEQLLEAAPNARTVPQIILHGSL' A
#
# COMPACT_ATOMS: atom_id res chain seq x y z
N MET A 1 -15.60 -8.50 5.59
CA MET A 1 -14.44 -8.09 6.39
C MET A 1 -13.74 -6.96 5.69
N SER A 2 -13.38 -5.98 6.46
CA SER A 2 -12.65 -4.85 5.89
C SER A 2 -11.17 -5.20 5.75
N GLU A 3 -10.60 -4.79 4.67
CA GLU A 3 -9.20 -5.06 4.38
C GLU A 3 -8.47 -3.76 4.13
N THR A 4 -7.30 -3.67 4.73
CA THR A 4 -6.40 -2.56 4.48
C THR A 4 -5.32 -3.04 3.53
N VAL A 5 -5.07 -2.26 2.50
CA VAL A 5 -4.06 -2.59 1.48
C VAL A 5 -3.04 -1.48 1.44
N VAL A 6 -1.76 -1.85 1.43
CA VAL A 6 -0.66 -0.90 1.32
C VAL A 6 0.09 -1.19 0.02
N TRP A 7 0.07 -0.23 -0.88
CA TRP A 7 0.87 -0.31 -2.11
C TRP A 7 2.23 0.30 -1.83
N SER A 8 3.28 -0.45 -2.11
CA SER A 8 4.64 -0.04 -1.78
C SER A 8 5.60 -0.37 -2.92
N LYS A 9 6.85 0.02 -2.75
CA LYS A 9 7.93 -0.36 -3.66
C LYS A 9 9.21 -0.54 -2.86
N ASP A 10 10.24 -1.10 -3.50
CA ASP A 10 11.55 -1.24 -2.88
C ASP A 10 12.21 0.13 -2.73
N ASN A 11 13.09 0.24 -1.75
CA ASN A 11 13.85 1.46 -1.48
C ASN A 11 12.95 2.69 -1.24
N CYS A 12 11.84 2.46 -0.56
CA CYS A 12 10.89 3.51 -0.24
C CYS A 12 10.82 3.71 1.27
N PRO A 13 11.54 4.70 1.83
CA PRO A 13 11.50 4.94 3.27
C PRO A 13 10.10 5.26 3.80
N TYR A 14 9.30 5.99 3.02
CA TYR A 14 7.95 6.32 3.41
C TYR A 14 7.04 5.09 3.46
N CYS A 15 7.30 4.13 2.59
CA CYS A 15 6.56 2.86 2.63
C CYS A 15 6.85 2.10 3.92
N VAL A 16 8.12 2.10 4.34
CA VAL A 16 8.51 1.47 5.59
C VAL A 16 7.83 2.15 6.77
N LYS A 17 7.81 3.48 6.77
CA LYS A 17 7.15 4.24 7.83
C LYS A 17 5.66 3.96 7.89
N ALA A 18 5.01 3.88 6.73
CA ALA A 18 3.58 3.59 6.66
C ALA A 18 3.28 2.22 7.25
N LYS A 19 4.08 1.22 6.91
CA LYS A 19 3.89 -0.14 7.43
C LYS A 19 4.10 -0.18 8.94
N ARG A 20 5.13 0.50 9.43
CA ARG A 20 5.39 0.57 10.88
C ARG A 20 4.25 1.24 11.62
N MET A 21 3.68 2.28 11.04
CA MET A 21 2.55 2.97 11.65
C MET A 21 1.37 2.02 11.80
N LEU A 22 1.07 1.28 10.74
CA LEU A 22 -0.04 0.33 10.78
C LEU A 22 0.22 -0.79 11.78
N ASP A 23 1.44 -1.31 11.82
CA ASP A 23 1.83 -2.33 12.80
C ASP A 23 1.69 -1.81 14.22
N GLY A 24 2.11 -0.58 14.47
CA GLY A 24 1.99 0.04 15.78
C GLY A 24 0.56 0.23 16.24
N LYS A 25 -0.36 0.37 15.31
CA LYS A 25 -1.79 0.51 15.61
C LYS A 25 -2.52 -0.82 15.64
N GLY A 26 -1.81 -1.93 15.38
CA GLY A 26 -2.41 -3.24 15.35
C GLY A 26 -3.31 -3.48 14.15
N ILE A 27 -3.13 -2.72 13.08
CA ILE A 27 -3.93 -2.85 11.87
C ILE A 27 -3.29 -3.89 10.96
N ARG A 28 -4.07 -4.88 10.57
CA ARG A 28 -3.60 -5.85 9.58
C ARG A 28 -3.76 -5.27 8.19
N TYR A 29 -2.81 -5.54 7.34
CA TYR A 29 -2.85 -5.05 5.98
C TYR A 29 -2.24 -6.07 5.03
N GLU A 30 -2.59 -5.95 3.75
CA GLU A 30 -1.94 -6.69 2.68
C GLU A 30 -0.96 -5.73 2.00
N GLU A 31 0.29 -6.12 1.92
CA GLU A 31 1.29 -5.32 1.21
C GLU A 31 1.34 -5.76 -0.24
N ARG A 32 1.23 -4.79 -1.14
CA ARG A 32 1.33 -5.02 -2.58
C ARG A 32 2.52 -4.24 -3.10
N ASN A 33 3.65 -4.93 -3.23
CA ASN A 33 4.90 -4.33 -3.68
C ASN A 33 4.95 -4.35 -5.21
N ILE A 34 5.07 -3.16 -5.82
CA ILE A 34 5.06 -3.03 -7.27
C ILE A 34 6.44 -3.16 -7.89
N SER A 35 7.48 -3.31 -7.06
CA SER A 35 8.86 -3.51 -7.55
C SER A 35 9.23 -4.98 -7.70
N THR A 36 8.91 -5.78 -6.69
CA THR A 36 9.37 -7.17 -6.62
C THR A 36 8.25 -8.19 -6.59
N GLY A 37 7.05 -7.77 -6.25
CA GLY A 37 5.92 -8.68 -6.19
C GLY A 37 5.29 -8.89 -7.57
N PRO A 38 4.20 -9.66 -7.63
CA PRO A 38 3.45 -9.83 -8.88
C PRO A 38 2.65 -8.60 -9.26
N TRP A 39 2.59 -7.61 -8.37
CA TRP A 39 1.80 -6.40 -8.56
C TRP A 39 2.53 -5.40 -9.44
N THR A 40 1.79 -4.60 -10.19
CA THR A 40 2.35 -3.61 -11.10
C THR A 40 1.81 -2.21 -10.77
N LYS A 41 2.50 -1.20 -11.28
CA LYS A 41 2.06 0.18 -11.16
C LYS A 41 0.69 0.37 -11.81
N GLU A 42 0.43 -0.35 -12.89
CA GLU A 42 -0.86 -0.26 -13.57
C GLU A 42 -2.00 -0.73 -12.66
N GLN A 43 -1.76 -1.80 -11.92
CA GLN A 43 -2.74 -2.30 -10.96
C GLN A 43 -2.96 -1.31 -9.83
N LEU A 44 -1.89 -0.65 -9.39
CA LEU A 44 -2.01 0.42 -8.40
C LEU A 44 -2.92 1.54 -8.91
N LEU A 45 -2.72 1.96 -10.15
CA LEU A 45 -3.52 3.03 -10.74
C LEU A 45 -4.98 2.62 -10.95
N GLU A 46 -5.23 1.34 -11.15
CA GLU A 46 -6.61 0.86 -11.21
C GLU A 46 -7.29 0.96 -9.85
N ALA A 47 -6.56 0.63 -8.79
CA ALA A 47 -7.11 0.69 -7.43
C ALA A 47 -7.17 2.12 -6.91
N ALA A 48 -6.23 2.96 -7.30
CA ALA A 48 -6.14 4.35 -6.86
C ALA A 48 -5.76 5.23 -8.05
N PRO A 49 -6.74 5.63 -8.88
CA PRO A 49 -6.47 6.37 -10.11
C PRO A 49 -5.72 7.69 -9.91
N ASN A 50 -5.84 8.27 -8.74
CA ASN A 50 -5.17 9.53 -8.43
C ASN A 50 -3.82 9.35 -7.77
N ALA A 51 -3.35 8.12 -7.62
CA ALA A 51 -2.07 7.85 -7.00
C ALA A 51 -0.94 8.31 -7.89
N ARG A 52 -0.03 9.09 -7.35
CA ARG A 52 1.15 9.56 -8.07
C ARG A 52 2.42 8.94 -7.53
N THR A 53 2.36 8.53 -6.28
CA THR A 53 3.52 7.99 -5.57
C THR A 53 3.07 6.86 -4.67
N VAL A 54 4.03 6.15 -4.10
CA VAL A 54 3.81 5.21 -3.02
C VAL A 54 4.43 5.82 -1.77
N PRO A 55 3.99 5.47 -0.56
CA PRO A 55 2.97 4.47 -0.28
C PRO A 55 1.55 4.97 -0.55
N GLN A 56 0.68 4.04 -0.91
CA GLN A 56 -0.76 4.32 -0.99
C GLN A 56 -1.46 3.36 -0.05
N ILE A 57 -2.21 3.91 0.88
CA ILE A 57 -2.90 3.11 1.89
C ILE A 57 -4.38 3.20 1.63
N ILE A 58 -5.00 2.04 1.43
CA ILE A 58 -6.44 1.95 1.23
C ILE A 58 -7.02 1.28 2.46
N LEU A 59 -7.71 2.06 3.28
CA LEU A 59 -8.27 1.58 4.54
C LEU A 59 -9.66 1.02 4.31
N HIS A 60 -9.86 -0.25 4.63
CA HIS A 60 -11.17 -0.89 4.57
C HIS A 60 -11.83 -0.74 3.21
N GLY A 61 -11.03 -0.77 2.14
CA GLY A 61 -11.55 -0.64 0.80
C GLY A 61 -11.85 0.78 0.36
N SER A 62 -11.48 1.78 1.15
CA SER A 62 -11.66 3.20 0.82
C SER A 62 -10.32 3.88 0.67
N LEU A 63 -10.26 4.84 -0.22
CA LEU A 63 -9.06 5.66 -0.38
C LEU A 63 -8.99 6.73 0.70
#